data_e3142ab73c642f907f6625efd29ca516
#
_entry.id   e3142ab73c642f907f6625efd29ca516
#
_cell.length_a   1.000
_cell.length_b   1.000
_cell.length_c   1.000
_cell.angle_alpha   90.00
_cell.angle_beta   90.00
_cell.angle_gamma   90.00
#
_symmetry.space_group_name_H-M   'P 1'
#
loop_
_entity.id
_entity.type
_entity.pdbx_description
1 polymer ?
#
loop_
_entity_poly.entity_id
_entity_poly.type
_entity_poly.pdbx_seq_one_letter_code
_entity_poly.pdbx_strand_id
1 'polypeptide(L)'
;VQCLVGSEMCIRDSSSTRLKEKALLDLNGKSLIERVYLRAIQSNAKEVFIATDSKKIEDHVKNFSPNVILTSKEHESGTDRVHECAAKLDISDDMVIVNVQGDEPFIDPETINKTADIIFKNKNASVGSACTLFKDNDFNDPNNVKVYLSDSNRAINFFRNVDPIDLSKNKAKYFQHVGIYSYNYETLSTFVSLPRSKNEISENLEQLRFLDNEHEIYLVEIDELSIGIDTE
;
A
#
# COMPACT_ATOMS: atom_id res chain seq x y z
N VAL A 1 9.16 1.42 -2.92
CA VAL A 1 9.00 0.59 -4.10
C VAL A 1 7.55 0.21 -4.25
N GLN A 2 7.01 0.21 -5.43
CA GLN A 2 5.60 -0.03 -5.66
C GLN A 2 5.33 -0.82 -6.91
N CYS A 3 4.20 -1.51 -6.93
CA CYS A 3 3.85 -2.48 -7.93
C CYS A 3 2.49 -2.22 -8.57
N LEU A 4 2.32 -2.44 -9.83
CA LEU A 4 1.15 -2.17 -10.64
C LEU A 4 0.52 -3.47 -11.17
N VAL A 5 -0.80 -3.65 -11.03
CA VAL A 5 -1.51 -4.80 -11.58
C VAL A 5 -2.75 -4.39 -12.35
N GLY A 6 -3.07 -5.02 -13.27
CA GLY A 6 -4.21 -5.07 -14.02
C GLY A 6 -4.09 -5.00 -15.29
N SER A 7 -3.19 -4.72 -15.22
CA SER A 7 -2.18 -5.39 -15.00
C SER A 7 -0.78 -4.97 -14.81
N GLU A 8 -0.48 -3.98 -14.05
CA GLU A 8 0.89 -3.55 -13.76
C GLU A 8 1.05 -3.22 -12.27
N MET A 9 2.21 -3.49 -11.68
CA MET A 9 2.43 -3.43 -10.26
C MET A 9 3.73 -2.71 -9.89
N CYS A 10 3.76 -1.81 -8.89
CA CYS A 10 4.92 -1.00 -8.51
C CYS A 10 5.26 -1.11 -7.02
N ILE A 11 6.48 -1.44 -6.62
CA ILE A 11 6.96 -1.66 -5.24
C ILE A 11 7.72 -0.43 -4.73
N ARG A 12 7.35 0.12 -3.60
CA ARG A 12 7.92 1.33 -3.02
C ARG A 12 9.01 1.07 -2.00
N ASP A 13 10.12 1.81 -2.11
CA ASP A 13 11.00 2.08 -1.00
C ASP A 13 10.65 3.45 -0.38
N SER A 14 10.24 3.46 0.88
CA SER A 14 10.19 4.69 1.65
C SER A 14 11.59 5.00 2.15
N SER A 15 12.00 6.26 2.07
CA SER A 15 13.19 6.75 2.77
C SER A 15 13.00 6.55 4.28
N SER A 16 13.27 5.34 4.75
CA SER A 16 13.20 5.00 6.16
C SER A 16 14.28 5.79 6.89
N THR A 17 13.87 6.76 7.68
CA THR A 17 14.78 7.48 8.58
C THR A 17 15.35 6.58 9.68
N ARG A 18 14.75 5.39 9.90
CA ARG A 18 15.11 4.44 10.96
C ARG A 18 16.15 3.42 10.52
N LEU A 19 16.09 2.95 9.26
CA LEU A 19 17.07 2.00 8.70
C LEU A 19 17.55 2.53 7.34
N LYS A 20 18.77 3.00 7.28
CA LYS A 20 19.36 3.42 5.99
C LYS A 20 19.43 2.22 5.04
N GLU A 21 18.90 2.42 3.82
CA GLU A 21 18.94 1.41 2.76
C GLU A 21 18.22 0.09 3.12
N LYS A 22 17.16 0.16 3.92
CA LYS A 22 16.33 -0.98 4.34
C LYS A 22 16.02 -1.96 3.20
N ALA A 23 15.71 -1.45 2.01
CA ALA A 23 15.41 -2.26 0.81
C ALA A 23 16.56 -3.21 0.39
N LEU A 24 17.79 -2.88 0.75
CA LEU A 24 18.99 -3.66 0.43
C LEU A 24 19.42 -4.63 1.54
N LEU A 25 18.69 -4.67 2.67
CA LEU A 25 19.00 -5.62 3.74
C LEU A 25 18.96 -7.05 3.23
N ASP A 26 20.02 -7.81 3.52
CA ASP A 26 20.09 -9.23 3.17
C ASP A 26 19.18 -10.04 4.11
N LEU A 27 18.26 -10.76 3.53
CA LEU A 27 17.39 -11.72 4.18
C LEU A 27 17.70 -13.11 3.64
N ASN A 28 18.73 -13.74 4.17
CA ASN A 28 19.14 -15.09 3.79
C ASN A 28 19.45 -15.19 2.27
N GLY A 29 20.42 -14.40 1.80
CA GLY A 29 20.98 -14.42 0.46
C GLY A 29 20.17 -13.64 -0.60
N LYS A 30 19.09 -12.95 -0.21
CA LYS A 30 18.31 -12.06 -1.08
C LYS A 30 18.00 -10.77 -0.35
N SER A 31 18.04 -9.65 -1.07
CA SER A 31 17.64 -8.38 -0.48
C SER A 31 16.14 -8.35 -0.15
N LEU A 32 15.77 -7.49 0.82
CA LEU A 32 14.37 -7.27 1.18
C LEU A 32 13.51 -6.97 -0.06
N ILE A 33 13.96 -6.04 -0.91
CA ILE A 33 13.23 -5.68 -2.13
C ILE A 33 13.15 -6.81 -3.15
N GLU A 34 14.19 -7.65 -3.27
CA GLU A 34 14.15 -8.83 -4.14
C GLU A 34 13.08 -9.82 -3.65
N ARG A 35 12.93 -10.00 -2.34
CA ARG A 35 11.88 -10.87 -1.77
C ARG A 35 10.49 -10.34 -2.03
N VAL A 36 10.26 -9.03 -1.83
CA VAL A 36 8.97 -8.42 -2.17
C VAL A 36 8.66 -8.61 -3.66
N TYR A 37 9.63 -8.34 -4.53
CA TYR A 37 9.47 -8.55 -5.97
C TYR A 37 9.11 -10.00 -6.33
N LEU A 38 9.82 -10.98 -5.72
CA LEU A 38 9.57 -12.41 -5.96
C LEU A 38 8.19 -12.88 -5.48
N ARG A 39 7.62 -12.23 -4.46
CA ARG A 39 6.23 -12.47 -4.05
C ARG A 39 5.26 -11.82 -5.02
N ALA A 40 5.54 -10.59 -5.41
CA ALA A 40 4.71 -9.82 -6.28
C ALA A 40 4.50 -10.45 -7.67
N ILE A 41 5.55 -10.99 -8.28
CA ILE A 41 5.47 -11.68 -9.59
C ILE A 41 4.72 -13.02 -9.56
N GLN A 42 4.36 -13.53 -8.37
CA GLN A 42 3.51 -14.70 -8.22
C GLN A 42 2.02 -14.35 -8.23
N SER A 43 1.66 -13.06 -8.18
CA SER A 43 0.28 -12.60 -8.34
C SER A 43 -0.17 -12.68 -9.80
N ASN A 44 -1.43 -12.33 -10.05
CA ASN A 44 -1.99 -12.23 -11.41
C ASN A 44 -1.57 -10.92 -12.12
N ALA A 45 -0.59 -10.20 -11.58
CA ALA A 45 -0.07 -9.00 -12.19
C ALA A 45 0.49 -9.28 -13.59
N LYS A 46 0.13 -8.45 -14.56
CA LYS A 46 0.70 -8.55 -15.91
C LYS A 46 2.16 -8.14 -15.90
N GLU A 47 2.50 -7.08 -15.19
CA GLU A 47 3.84 -6.58 -15.02
C GLU A 47 4.07 -6.06 -13.60
N VAL A 48 5.31 -6.13 -13.14
CA VAL A 48 5.75 -5.70 -11.80
C VAL A 48 6.91 -4.74 -11.97
N PHE A 49 6.75 -3.51 -11.48
CA PHE A 49 7.78 -2.47 -11.51
C PHE A 49 8.25 -2.11 -10.11
N ILE A 50 9.50 -1.73 -9.99
CA ILE A 50 10.09 -1.22 -8.77
C ILE A 50 10.35 0.28 -8.94
N ALA A 51 9.67 1.14 -8.17
CA ALA A 51 9.90 2.57 -8.15
C ALA A 51 10.77 2.97 -6.96
N THR A 52 11.87 3.64 -7.21
CA THR A 52 12.82 4.08 -6.18
C THR A 52 13.43 5.44 -6.53
N ASP A 53 13.81 6.22 -5.51
CA ASP A 53 14.60 7.45 -5.69
C ASP A 53 16.12 7.22 -5.50
N SER A 54 16.50 5.99 -5.20
CA SER A 54 17.88 5.61 -4.94
C SER A 54 18.54 4.96 -6.15
N LYS A 55 19.56 5.61 -6.70
CA LYS A 55 20.37 5.03 -7.78
C LYS A 55 21.01 3.70 -7.37
N LYS A 56 21.38 3.56 -6.09
CA LYS A 56 21.96 2.32 -5.57
C LYS A 56 20.96 1.16 -5.59
N ILE A 57 19.69 1.44 -5.24
CA ILE A 57 18.62 0.43 -5.30
C ILE A 57 18.32 0.10 -6.76
N GLU A 58 18.21 1.09 -7.64
CA GLU A 58 18.02 0.87 -9.07
C GLU A 58 19.10 -0.07 -9.65
N ASP A 59 20.38 0.22 -9.35
CA ASP A 59 21.51 -0.58 -9.85
C ASP A 59 21.48 -2.01 -9.26
N HIS A 60 21.05 -2.16 -8.00
CA HIS A 60 20.85 -3.48 -7.38
C HIS A 60 19.71 -4.25 -8.03
N VAL A 61 18.56 -3.62 -8.24
CA VAL A 61 17.37 -4.24 -8.85
C VAL A 61 17.66 -4.74 -10.26
N LYS A 62 18.45 -4.02 -11.05
CA LYS A 62 18.86 -4.43 -12.41
C LYS A 62 19.56 -5.77 -12.47
N ASN A 63 20.06 -6.30 -11.35
CA ASN A 63 20.66 -7.63 -11.31
C ASN A 63 19.62 -8.77 -11.35
N PHE A 64 18.35 -8.50 -11.03
CA PHE A 64 17.28 -9.51 -11.00
C PHE A 64 16.00 -9.10 -11.75
N SER A 65 15.79 -7.82 -12.06
CA SER A 65 14.65 -7.33 -12.83
C SER A 65 15.02 -6.11 -13.68
N PRO A 66 14.61 -6.06 -14.97
CA PRO A 66 14.73 -4.85 -15.78
C PRO A 66 13.70 -3.77 -15.40
N ASN A 67 12.63 -4.14 -14.72
CA ASN A 67 11.47 -3.31 -14.46
C ASN A 67 11.71 -2.43 -13.21
N VAL A 68 12.59 -1.46 -13.33
CA VAL A 68 12.88 -0.47 -12.28
C VAL A 68 12.79 0.93 -12.84
N ILE A 69 12.08 1.81 -12.12
CA ILE A 69 11.87 3.21 -12.48
C ILE A 69 12.48 4.10 -11.40
N LEU A 70 13.45 4.92 -11.81
CA LEU A 70 14.00 5.96 -10.94
C LEU A 70 13.04 7.14 -10.91
N THR A 71 12.61 7.52 -9.70
CA THR A 71 11.65 8.60 -9.43
C THR A 71 12.29 9.75 -8.68
N SER A 72 11.60 10.90 -8.59
CA SER A 72 12.08 12.05 -7.84
C SER A 72 12.30 11.73 -6.37
N LYS A 73 13.26 12.41 -5.75
CA LYS A 73 13.52 12.40 -4.30
C LYS A 73 12.59 13.35 -3.53
N GLU A 74 11.88 14.22 -4.23
CA GLU A 74 11.07 15.28 -3.65
C GLU A 74 9.65 14.84 -3.31
N HIS A 75 9.29 13.59 -3.58
CA HIS A 75 7.98 13.05 -3.22
C HIS A 75 7.79 12.99 -1.71
N GLU A 76 6.73 13.61 -1.23
CA GLU A 76 6.35 13.60 0.19
C GLU A 76 5.66 12.31 0.60
N SER A 77 5.06 11.60 -0.37
CA SER A 77 4.31 10.39 -0.10
C SER A 77 4.69 9.23 -1.04
N GLY A 78 4.26 8.05 -0.65
CA GLY A 78 4.40 6.88 -1.47
C GLY A 78 3.51 6.89 -2.69
N THR A 79 2.32 7.41 -2.54
CA THR A 79 1.34 7.51 -3.62
C THR A 79 1.83 8.45 -4.72
N ASP A 80 2.50 9.56 -4.37
CA ASP A 80 3.13 10.45 -5.36
C ASP A 80 4.19 9.72 -6.20
N ARG A 81 4.98 8.84 -5.57
CA ARG A 81 5.99 8.02 -6.26
C ARG A 81 5.35 7.02 -7.22
N VAL A 82 4.23 6.38 -6.82
CA VAL A 82 3.47 5.49 -7.71
C VAL A 82 2.98 6.25 -8.92
N HIS A 83 2.42 7.42 -8.70
CA HIS A 83 1.91 8.26 -9.78
C HIS A 83 3.01 8.61 -10.80
N GLU A 84 4.19 9.06 -10.34
CA GLU A 84 5.31 9.33 -11.24
C GLU A 84 5.75 8.07 -12.01
N CYS A 85 5.79 6.92 -11.32
CA CYS A 85 6.12 5.65 -11.97
C CYS A 85 5.12 5.32 -13.07
N ALA A 86 3.83 5.39 -12.77
CA ALA A 86 2.75 5.13 -13.71
C ALA A 86 2.75 6.10 -14.89
N ALA A 87 3.00 7.39 -14.64
CA ALA A 87 3.12 8.40 -15.69
C ALA A 87 4.30 8.14 -16.64
N LYS A 88 5.42 7.66 -16.12
CA LYS A 88 6.59 7.29 -16.94
C LYS A 88 6.36 6.04 -17.80
N LEU A 89 5.41 5.20 -17.42
CA LEU A 89 5.03 4.00 -18.15
C LEU A 89 3.92 4.24 -19.19
N ASP A 90 3.37 5.47 -19.23
CA ASP A 90 2.30 5.88 -20.14
C ASP A 90 1.08 4.94 -20.10
N ILE A 91 0.69 4.57 -18.89
CA ILE A 91 -0.44 3.64 -18.68
C ILE A 91 -1.78 4.33 -18.88
N SER A 92 -2.81 3.57 -19.30
CA SER A 92 -4.15 4.12 -19.52
C SER A 92 -4.89 4.45 -18.21
N ASP A 93 -5.85 5.39 -18.29
CA ASP A 93 -6.58 5.91 -17.13
C ASP A 93 -7.37 4.83 -16.37
N ASP A 94 -7.82 3.80 -17.06
CA ASP A 94 -8.59 2.67 -16.53
C ASP A 94 -7.70 1.53 -15.98
N MET A 95 -6.39 1.63 -16.15
CA MET A 95 -5.45 0.63 -15.66
C MET A 95 -5.48 0.56 -14.13
N VAL A 96 -5.66 -0.64 -13.61
CA VAL A 96 -5.61 -0.87 -12.15
C VAL A 96 -4.18 -0.97 -11.68
N ILE A 97 -3.86 -0.18 -10.69
CA ILE A 97 -2.55 -0.07 -10.06
C ILE A 97 -2.64 -0.63 -8.65
N VAL A 98 -1.77 -1.58 -8.29
CA VAL A 98 -1.64 -2.03 -6.90
C VAL A 98 -0.32 -1.56 -6.31
N ASN A 99 -0.42 -0.83 -5.22
CA ASN A 99 0.67 -0.29 -4.45
C ASN A 99 1.05 -1.25 -3.31
N VAL A 100 2.17 -1.96 -3.46
CA VAL A 100 2.74 -2.83 -2.43
C VAL A 100 3.92 -2.15 -1.75
N GLN A 101 3.99 -2.21 -0.42
CA GLN A 101 5.09 -1.63 0.35
C GLN A 101 6.38 -2.45 0.18
N GLY A 102 7.52 -1.77 0.07
CA GLY A 102 8.82 -2.43 -0.13
C GLY A 102 9.40 -3.13 1.10
N ASP A 103 8.66 -3.13 2.20
CA ASP A 103 9.00 -3.77 3.48
C ASP A 103 8.11 -4.98 3.81
N GLU A 104 7.34 -5.46 2.83
CA GLU A 104 6.44 -6.61 2.93
C GLU A 104 6.99 -7.87 2.22
N PRO A 105 8.12 -8.46 2.67
CA PRO A 105 8.79 -9.56 1.95
C PRO A 105 8.00 -10.86 1.94
N PHE A 106 6.98 -10.95 2.78
CA PHE A 106 6.12 -12.12 2.94
C PHE A 106 4.68 -11.86 2.49
N ILE A 107 4.43 -10.77 1.74
CA ILE A 107 3.09 -10.49 1.24
C ILE A 107 2.54 -11.69 0.47
N ASP A 108 1.29 -12.05 0.76
CA ASP A 108 0.63 -13.12 0.02
C ASP A 108 0.22 -12.60 -1.37
N PRO A 109 0.62 -13.25 -2.48
CA PRO A 109 0.17 -12.91 -3.82
C PRO A 109 -1.35 -12.86 -3.96
N GLU A 110 -2.07 -13.67 -3.20
CA GLU A 110 -3.53 -13.67 -3.22
C GLU A 110 -4.12 -12.40 -2.58
N THR A 111 -3.45 -11.83 -1.59
CA THR A 111 -3.82 -10.50 -1.04
C THR A 111 -3.72 -9.42 -2.11
N ILE A 112 -2.67 -9.47 -2.96
CA ILE A 112 -2.50 -8.56 -4.09
C ILE A 112 -3.67 -8.71 -5.08
N ASN A 113 -3.99 -9.96 -5.46
CA ASN A 113 -5.09 -10.27 -6.37
C ASN A 113 -6.43 -9.77 -5.84
N LYS A 114 -6.76 -10.10 -4.59
CA LYS A 114 -8.02 -9.69 -3.93
C LYS A 114 -8.14 -8.16 -3.84
N THR A 115 -7.04 -7.46 -3.56
CA THR A 115 -7.05 -6.00 -3.49
C THR A 115 -7.29 -5.37 -4.86
N ALA A 116 -6.67 -5.89 -5.93
CA ALA A 116 -6.94 -5.46 -7.31
C ALA A 116 -8.39 -5.70 -7.71
N ASP A 117 -8.93 -6.86 -7.36
CA ASP A 117 -10.31 -7.29 -7.66
C ASP A 117 -11.37 -6.31 -7.14
N ILE A 118 -11.10 -5.56 -6.07
CA ILE A 118 -12.02 -4.55 -5.56
C ILE A 118 -12.34 -3.52 -6.65
N ILE A 119 -11.32 -2.99 -7.33
CA ILE A 119 -11.51 -1.98 -8.39
C ILE A 119 -12.20 -2.58 -9.61
N PHE A 120 -11.89 -3.82 -9.98
CA PHE A 120 -12.54 -4.48 -11.12
C PHE A 120 -14.01 -4.82 -10.88
N LYS A 121 -14.37 -5.19 -9.65
CA LYS A 121 -15.71 -5.75 -9.33
C LYS A 121 -16.65 -4.71 -8.74
N ASN A 122 -16.16 -3.63 -8.16
CA ASN A 122 -16.97 -2.62 -7.49
C ASN A 122 -16.79 -1.23 -8.14
N LYS A 123 -17.75 -0.84 -8.94
CA LYS A 123 -17.75 0.46 -9.64
C LYS A 123 -17.80 1.69 -8.72
N ASN A 124 -18.18 1.50 -7.46
CA ASN A 124 -18.20 2.59 -6.47
C ASN A 124 -16.84 2.75 -5.78
N ALA A 125 -15.96 1.75 -5.87
CA ALA A 125 -14.66 1.81 -5.24
C ALA A 125 -13.73 2.76 -6.01
N SER A 126 -13.32 3.84 -5.37
CA SER A 126 -12.19 4.65 -5.84
C SER A 126 -10.86 3.99 -5.47
N VAL A 127 -10.81 3.39 -4.27
CA VAL A 127 -9.62 2.74 -3.72
C VAL A 127 -9.98 1.38 -3.15
N GLY A 128 -9.17 0.37 -3.45
CA GLY A 128 -9.19 -0.91 -2.77
C GLY A 128 -8.05 -1.00 -1.75
N SER A 129 -8.27 -1.73 -0.66
CA SER A 129 -7.25 -2.03 0.35
C SER A 129 -7.53 -3.37 1.01
N ALA A 130 -6.77 -3.75 2.04
CA ALA A 130 -6.98 -4.98 2.78
C ALA A 130 -7.03 -4.74 4.29
N CYS A 131 -7.67 -5.65 5.01
CA CYS A 131 -7.71 -5.66 6.46
C CYS A 131 -7.74 -7.09 7.00
N THR A 132 -7.47 -7.23 8.29
CA THR A 132 -7.56 -8.51 8.99
C THR A 132 -8.12 -8.30 10.40
N LEU A 133 -8.54 -9.37 11.03
CA LEU A 133 -8.92 -9.33 12.44
C LEU A 133 -7.71 -9.08 13.33
N PHE A 134 -7.90 -8.30 14.39
CA PHE A 134 -6.84 -8.13 15.39
C PHE A 134 -6.56 -9.44 16.12
N LYS A 135 -5.29 -9.78 16.27
CA LYS A 135 -4.84 -10.77 17.25
C LYS A 135 -4.89 -10.15 18.65
N ASP A 136 -4.99 -10.98 19.68
CA ASP A 136 -5.03 -10.52 21.08
C ASP A 136 -3.82 -9.60 21.37
N ASN A 137 -4.09 -8.46 22.00
CA ASN A 137 -3.17 -7.39 22.39
C ASN A 137 -2.70 -6.42 21.28
N ASP A 138 -2.85 -6.70 20.00
CA ASP A 138 -2.38 -5.83 18.92
C ASP A 138 -3.23 -4.57 18.75
N PHE A 139 -4.45 -4.58 19.28
CA PHE A 139 -5.38 -3.47 19.13
C PHE A 139 -4.90 -2.16 19.80
N ASN A 140 -4.19 -2.25 20.90
CA ASN A 140 -3.75 -1.07 21.65
C ASN A 140 -2.43 -0.47 21.13
N ASP A 141 -1.75 -1.13 20.21
CA ASP A 141 -0.54 -0.60 19.58
C ASP A 141 -0.91 0.48 18.55
N PRO A 142 -0.45 1.74 18.70
CA PRO A 142 -0.70 2.81 17.73
C PRO A 142 -0.01 2.59 16.38
N ASN A 143 0.96 1.68 16.28
CA ASN A 143 1.57 1.31 15.00
C ASN A 143 0.61 0.46 14.16
N ASN A 144 -0.26 -0.30 14.79
CA ASN A 144 -1.30 -1.06 14.11
C ASN A 144 -2.49 -0.15 13.79
N VAL A 145 -2.61 0.27 12.55
CA VAL A 145 -3.71 1.15 12.11
C VAL A 145 -5.03 0.39 12.17
N LYS A 146 -6.04 1.01 12.80
CA LYS A 146 -7.42 0.49 12.88
C LYS A 146 -8.22 1.07 11.72
N VAL A 147 -9.05 0.24 11.10
CA VAL A 147 -10.08 0.68 10.17
C VAL A 147 -11.45 0.30 10.70
N TYR A 148 -12.38 1.25 10.67
CA TYR A 148 -13.79 1.02 10.99
C TYR A 148 -14.57 0.82 9.70
N LEU A 149 -15.24 -0.32 9.58
CA LEU A 149 -15.94 -0.72 8.36
C LEU A 149 -17.45 -0.62 8.48
N SER A 150 -18.10 -0.30 7.36
CA SER A 150 -19.53 -0.52 7.16
C SER A 150 -19.82 -2.02 6.92
N ASP A 151 -21.11 -2.38 6.93
CA ASP A 151 -21.54 -3.76 6.62
C ASP A 151 -21.24 -4.18 5.17
N SER A 152 -20.90 -3.24 4.29
CA SER A 152 -20.48 -3.49 2.89
C SER A 152 -18.96 -3.47 2.70
N ASN A 153 -18.18 -3.56 3.76
CA ASN A 153 -16.71 -3.49 3.75
C ASN A 153 -16.15 -2.16 3.21
N ARG A 154 -16.93 -1.09 3.25
CA ARG A 154 -16.46 0.26 2.96
C ARG A 154 -15.85 0.88 4.22
N ALA A 155 -14.66 1.47 4.09
CA ALA A 155 -14.04 2.21 5.18
C ALA A 155 -14.89 3.43 5.56
N ILE A 156 -15.17 3.56 6.85
CA ILE A 156 -15.81 4.75 7.42
C ILE A 156 -14.72 5.70 7.92
N ASN A 157 -13.69 5.17 8.60
CA ASN A 157 -12.54 5.95 9.02
C ASN A 157 -11.34 5.05 9.38
N PHE A 158 -10.16 5.67 9.49
CA PHE A 158 -8.92 5.03 9.94
C PHE A 158 -8.39 5.76 11.18
N PHE A 159 -7.78 5.01 12.10
CA PHE A 159 -7.31 5.52 13.38
C PHE A 159 -6.00 4.85 13.80
N ARG A 160 -5.12 5.61 14.46
CA ARG A 160 -4.03 5.00 15.25
C ARG A 160 -4.52 4.63 16.65
N ASN A 161 -5.36 5.45 17.25
CA ASN A 161 -5.96 5.20 18.56
C ASN A 161 -7.48 5.30 18.46
N VAL A 162 -8.19 4.44 19.16
CA VAL A 162 -9.65 4.44 19.24
C VAL A 162 -10.07 4.70 20.68
N ASP A 163 -11.08 5.56 20.86
CA ASP A 163 -11.65 5.80 22.20
C ASP A 163 -12.19 4.48 22.78
N PRO A 164 -11.85 4.13 24.04
CA PRO A 164 -12.32 2.90 24.68
C PRO A 164 -13.86 2.79 24.72
N ILE A 165 -14.58 3.91 24.77
CA ILE A 165 -16.05 3.93 24.78
C ILE A 165 -16.59 3.49 23.41
N ASP A 166 -16.03 4.00 22.33
CA ASP A 166 -16.44 3.61 20.98
C ASP A 166 -16.08 2.16 20.69
N LEU A 167 -14.92 1.74 21.14
CA LEU A 167 -14.49 0.35 21.04
C LEU A 167 -15.45 -0.60 21.74
N SER A 168 -15.87 -0.28 22.98
CA SER A 168 -16.79 -1.14 23.77
C SER A 168 -18.12 -1.39 23.06
N LYS A 169 -18.58 -0.45 22.24
CA LYS A 169 -19.86 -0.51 21.52
C LYS A 169 -19.76 -1.21 20.16
N ASN A 170 -18.61 -1.12 19.49
CA ASN A 170 -18.48 -1.43 18.08
C ASN A 170 -17.26 -2.31 17.73
N LYS A 171 -16.66 -3.02 18.70
CA LYS A 171 -15.40 -3.77 18.52
C LYS A 171 -15.42 -4.68 17.28
N ALA A 172 -16.52 -5.31 16.97
CA ALA A 172 -16.66 -6.23 15.83
C ALA A 172 -16.52 -5.57 14.45
N LYS A 173 -16.55 -4.24 14.37
CA LYS A 173 -16.41 -3.47 13.12
C LYS A 173 -15.02 -2.84 12.95
N TYR A 174 -14.12 -3.03 13.91
CA TYR A 174 -12.74 -2.58 13.83
C TYR A 174 -11.85 -3.71 13.37
N PHE A 175 -11.10 -3.45 12.32
CA PHE A 175 -10.12 -4.38 11.74
C PHE A 175 -8.74 -3.73 11.76
N GLN A 176 -7.70 -4.55 11.70
CA GLN A 176 -6.35 -4.08 11.45
C GLN A 176 -6.19 -3.80 9.96
N HIS A 177 -5.83 -2.58 9.61
CA HIS A 177 -5.57 -2.19 8.24
C HIS A 177 -4.23 -2.76 7.76
N VAL A 178 -4.21 -3.21 6.52
CA VAL A 178 -3.00 -3.68 5.82
C VAL A 178 -2.63 -2.65 4.76
N GLY A 179 -1.41 -2.16 4.78
CA GLY A 179 -0.91 -1.05 3.97
C GLY A 179 -0.72 -1.36 2.47
N ILE A 180 -1.64 -2.08 1.87
CA ILE A 180 -1.70 -2.34 0.43
C ILE A 180 -2.88 -1.57 -0.17
N TYR A 181 -2.71 -0.99 -1.37
CA TYR A 181 -3.76 -0.21 -2.01
C TYR A 181 -3.88 -0.55 -3.49
N SER A 182 -5.10 -0.46 -4.00
CA SER A 182 -5.38 -0.48 -5.44
C SER A 182 -6.25 0.69 -5.85
N TYR A 183 -6.04 1.20 -7.03
CA TYR A 183 -6.79 2.28 -7.67
C TYR A 183 -6.59 2.23 -9.18
N ASN A 184 -7.43 2.90 -9.96
CA ASN A 184 -7.11 3.18 -11.35
C ASN A 184 -6.21 4.42 -11.46
N TYR A 185 -5.60 4.64 -12.63
CA TYR A 185 -4.67 5.75 -12.82
C TYR A 185 -5.36 7.12 -12.69
N GLU A 186 -6.60 7.26 -13.10
CA GLU A 186 -7.39 8.48 -12.94
C GLU A 186 -7.56 8.88 -11.46
N THR A 187 -7.94 7.91 -10.60
CA THR A 187 -8.05 8.13 -9.15
C THR A 187 -6.70 8.51 -8.54
N LEU A 188 -5.62 7.85 -8.97
CA LEU A 188 -4.28 8.14 -8.51
C LEU A 188 -3.84 9.56 -8.90
N SER A 189 -4.12 9.98 -10.14
CA SER A 189 -3.83 11.33 -10.65
C SER A 189 -4.63 12.40 -9.89
N THR A 190 -5.88 12.10 -9.57
CA THR A 190 -6.71 12.97 -8.73
C THR A 190 -6.10 13.14 -7.34
N PHE A 191 -5.71 12.03 -6.69
CA PHE A 191 -5.13 12.06 -5.34
C PHE A 191 -3.90 12.97 -5.24
N VAL A 192 -2.95 12.85 -6.17
CA VAL A 192 -1.71 13.64 -6.11
C VAL A 192 -1.94 15.14 -6.38
N SER A 193 -3.07 15.49 -6.98
CA SER A 193 -3.50 16.89 -7.17
C SER A 193 -4.12 17.52 -5.93
N LEU A 194 -4.56 16.69 -4.96
CA LEU A 194 -5.22 17.14 -3.74
C LEU A 194 -4.19 17.59 -2.69
N PRO A 195 -4.44 18.69 -1.98
CA PRO A 195 -3.61 19.06 -0.84
C PRO A 195 -3.77 18.04 0.29
N ARG A 196 -2.74 17.88 1.09
CA ARG A 196 -2.81 17.04 2.28
C ARG A 196 -3.93 17.48 3.22
N SER A 197 -4.75 16.54 3.63
CA SER A 197 -5.89 16.83 4.49
C SER A 197 -5.47 17.02 5.96
N LYS A 198 -6.33 17.64 6.76
CA LYS A 198 -6.07 17.83 8.19
C LYS A 198 -5.98 16.51 8.94
N ASN A 199 -6.86 15.57 8.63
CA ASN A 199 -6.87 14.25 9.28
C ASN A 199 -5.66 13.43 8.86
N GLU A 200 -5.27 13.46 7.56
CA GLU A 200 -4.02 12.86 7.09
C GLU A 200 -2.81 13.33 7.87
N ILE A 201 -2.70 14.65 8.09
CA ILE A 201 -1.56 15.24 8.82
C ILE A 201 -1.59 14.86 10.30
N SER A 202 -2.77 14.91 10.94
CA SER A 202 -2.91 14.65 12.38
C SER A 202 -2.66 13.19 12.75
N GLU A 203 -3.15 12.26 11.93
CA GLU A 203 -3.00 10.82 12.14
C GLU A 203 -1.73 10.26 11.48
N ASN A 204 -1.12 11.03 10.58
CA ASN A 204 -0.04 10.56 9.69
C ASN A 204 -0.46 9.30 8.91
N LEU A 205 -1.65 9.37 8.30
CA LEU A 205 -2.29 8.32 7.52
C LEU A 205 -2.73 8.86 6.15
N GLU A 206 -1.98 8.50 5.12
CA GLU A 206 -2.16 9.01 3.75
C GLU A 206 -3.55 8.71 3.17
N GLN A 207 -4.12 7.56 3.48
CA GLN A 207 -5.44 7.14 3.01
C GLN A 207 -6.60 8.02 3.51
N LEU A 208 -6.40 8.82 4.56
CA LEU A 208 -7.40 9.77 5.03
C LEU A 208 -7.62 10.91 4.02
N ARG A 209 -6.63 11.24 3.17
CA ARG A 209 -6.81 12.21 2.10
C ARG A 209 -7.90 11.77 1.12
N PHE A 210 -7.98 10.47 0.80
CA PHE A 210 -9.06 9.92 -0.01
C PHE A 210 -10.43 10.12 0.65
N LEU A 211 -10.58 9.70 1.92
CA LEU A 211 -11.85 9.81 2.63
C LEU A 211 -12.29 11.26 2.84
N ASP A 212 -11.36 12.15 3.18
CA ASP A 212 -11.65 13.56 3.39
C ASP A 212 -12.07 14.30 2.10
N ASN A 213 -11.81 13.70 0.94
CA ASN A 213 -12.25 14.18 -0.37
C ASN A 213 -13.34 13.30 -1.00
N GLU A 214 -14.11 12.59 -0.16
CA GLU A 214 -15.31 11.83 -0.55
C GLU A 214 -15.02 10.63 -1.48
N HIS A 215 -13.78 10.16 -1.56
CA HIS A 215 -13.46 8.93 -2.28
C HIS A 215 -13.77 7.71 -1.42
N GLU A 216 -14.45 6.72 -2.01
CA GLU A 216 -14.81 5.49 -1.31
C GLU A 216 -13.65 4.48 -1.32
N ILE A 217 -13.26 4.04 -0.13
CA ILE A 217 -12.26 2.98 0.08
C ILE A 217 -12.99 1.70 0.49
N TYR A 218 -12.81 0.63 -0.26
CA TYR A 218 -13.33 -0.69 0.09
C TYR A 218 -12.19 -1.62 0.48
N LEU A 219 -12.44 -2.50 1.43
CA LEU A 219 -11.42 -3.43 1.93
C LEU A 219 -11.85 -4.88 1.75
N VAL A 220 -10.87 -5.72 1.46
CA VAL A 220 -11.01 -7.17 1.53
C VAL A 220 -10.42 -7.67 2.85
N GLU A 221 -11.14 -8.55 3.51
CA GLU A 221 -10.63 -9.26 4.69
C GLU A 221 -9.68 -10.38 4.24
N ILE A 222 -8.52 -10.46 4.91
CA ILE A 222 -7.52 -11.50 4.72
C ILE A 222 -7.27 -12.25 6.02
N ASP A 223 -6.91 -13.53 5.92
CA ASP A 223 -6.78 -14.42 7.07
C ASP A 223 -5.53 -14.12 7.92
N GLU A 224 -4.42 -13.73 7.28
CA GLU A 224 -3.14 -13.50 7.96
C GLU A 224 -2.44 -12.23 7.46
N LEU A 225 -1.88 -11.48 8.42
CA LEU A 225 -0.94 -10.40 8.12
C LEU A 225 0.37 -10.98 7.60
N SER A 226 0.91 -10.36 6.57
CA SER A 226 2.33 -10.49 6.25
C SER A 226 3.17 -9.85 7.36
N ILE A 227 4.32 -10.43 7.63
CA ILE A 227 5.28 -9.83 8.57
C ILE A 227 6.07 -8.76 7.82
N GLY A 228 5.73 -7.51 8.08
CA GLY A 228 6.52 -6.37 7.63
C GLY A 228 7.81 -6.24 8.44
N ILE A 229 8.88 -5.78 7.81
CA ILE A 229 10.15 -5.52 8.49
C ILE A 229 10.30 -4.01 8.67
N ASP A 230 9.94 -3.50 9.87
CA ASP A 230 9.96 -2.06 10.17
C ASP A 230 11.13 -1.60 11.04
N THR A 231 11.68 -2.49 11.85
CA THR A 231 12.79 -2.23 12.79
C THR A 231 13.77 -3.39 12.80
N GLU A 232 14.98 -3.17 13.38
CA GLU A 232 15.92 -4.25 13.70
C GLU A 232 15.37 -5.21 14.76
#